data_8feb86c390e8844f1c19b90df011fcb2
#
_entry.id   8feb86c390e8844f1c19b90df011fcb2
#
_cell.length_a   1.000
_cell.length_b   1.000
_cell.length_c   1.000
_cell.angle_alpha   90.00
_cell.angle_beta   90.00
_cell.angle_gamma   90.00
#
_symmetry.space_group_name_H-M   'P 1'
#
loop_
_entity.id
_entity.type
_entity.pdbx_description
1 polymer ?
#
loop_
_entity_poly.entity_id
_entity_poly.type
_entity_poly.pdbx_seq_one_letter_code
_entity_poly.pdbx_strand_id
1 'polypeptide(L)'
;QLAYINIAKKWFRVKDLHRIRRRKIGQGKIGGKSAGMLLAARILAEKAPEEIRESFRTPNSYFLGSDIMYTFMISNGLMKWADQKYKSEDEIRAEYPKLEAEFRAGKFPDEIVELLREVIEKTGKQPLIARSSSLLEDNFGNSFAGKYESYFCPNQGTVEENLIALEDAIARVYASALRADPIIYRQKTGLLDYDERIAVLLQVVEGEKFGKYYFPHGAGVGFSRNLYRWSPDIKREDGFLRLVWGMGTRAVDQTGNDYPRLVALSRPLLHPADNIKAIQGYSQQFVDVIDLEGNELKTIPARELFDPHYAPLRYIAQSVEDGYLSALRTNLMNKEKLVITFDELLRRTNFAENMKNALQILEKYYKSPVDTEFAIKILNPRALKPNVEITLLQCRPQSHIKEDSPVHLPENIAEEDIIFSTKRMVPRGSIPRIDYVLFVSPAYFSIESQAERNKLERSIGLLNAKLEDENYIAVGPGRWGTSSPDLGVHIGYADIYNTRALVELSGEGVGTAPEPSFGTHFFQDLMEAQIYPLGIYLGDEDVLFNDAFFHDTPNRLEDWINADKSLRKCLRLIAVEDYRSGYYITLVMDDEKARAVAYLEMEKEEGEEGQSSSPF
;
A
#
# COMPACT_ATOMS: atom_id res chain seq x y z
N GLN A 1 21.76 -1.10 2.99
CA GLN A 1 22.35 0.28 2.95
C GLN A 1 23.50 0.42 1.92
N LEU A 2 24.45 -0.54 1.84
CA LEU A 2 25.60 -0.44 0.93
C LEU A 2 25.19 -0.37 -0.56
N ALA A 3 24.20 -1.13 -0.98
CA ALA A 3 23.70 -1.13 -2.36
C ALA A 3 23.18 0.26 -2.76
N TYR A 4 22.35 0.87 -1.92
CA TYR A 4 21.83 2.22 -2.15
C TYR A 4 22.94 3.28 -2.18
N ILE A 5 23.88 3.23 -1.22
CA ILE A 5 25.01 4.17 -1.17
C ILE A 5 25.85 4.08 -2.44
N ASN A 6 26.09 2.88 -2.96
CA ASN A 6 26.86 2.66 -4.18
C ASN A 6 26.17 3.24 -5.42
N ILE A 7 24.83 3.13 -5.48
CA ILE A 7 24.04 3.74 -6.54
C ILE A 7 24.05 5.26 -6.38
N ALA A 8 23.78 5.78 -5.18
CA ALA A 8 23.73 7.20 -4.90
C ALA A 8 25.07 7.92 -5.22
N LYS A 9 26.22 7.32 -4.82
CA LYS A 9 27.56 7.85 -5.15
C LYS A 9 27.79 7.98 -6.65
N LYS A 10 27.20 7.11 -7.47
CA LYS A 10 27.34 7.16 -8.93
C LYS A 10 26.58 8.32 -9.55
N TRP A 11 25.44 8.71 -8.97
CA TRP A 11 24.51 9.66 -9.56
C TRP A 11 24.59 11.07 -9.00
N PHE A 12 24.72 11.23 -7.68
CA PHE A 12 24.77 12.56 -7.07
C PHE A 12 26.05 13.31 -7.43
N ARG A 13 25.88 14.56 -7.82
CA ARG A 13 26.94 15.53 -8.10
C ARG A 13 27.08 16.49 -6.93
N VAL A 14 28.23 17.16 -6.82
CA VAL A 14 28.47 18.17 -5.76
C VAL A 14 27.38 19.24 -5.75
N LYS A 15 26.90 19.68 -6.92
CA LYS A 15 25.81 20.65 -7.03
C LYS A 15 24.50 20.17 -6.39
N ASP A 16 24.21 18.88 -6.47
CA ASP A 16 23.00 18.29 -5.88
C ASP A 16 23.11 18.33 -4.36
N LEU A 17 24.29 18.00 -3.81
CA LEU A 17 24.56 18.09 -2.36
C LEU A 17 24.46 19.55 -1.85
N HIS A 18 24.96 20.53 -2.61
CA HIS A 18 24.79 21.94 -2.26
C HIS A 18 23.32 22.36 -2.26
N ARG A 19 22.52 21.88 -3.21
CA ARG A 19 21.07 22.15 -3.28
C ARG A 19 20.34 21.57 -2.07
N ILE A 20 20.66 20.33 -1.70
CA ILE A 20 20.13 19.66 -0.50
C ILE A 20 20.50 20.47 0.75
N ARG A 21 21.78 20.83 0.91
CA ARG A 21 22.27 21.57 2.09
C ARG A 21 21.54 22.90 2.31
N ARG A 22 21.21 23.63 1.23
CA ARG A 22 20.49 24.92 1.33
C ARG A 22 19.05 24.79 1.82
N ARG A 23 18.46 23.59 1.73
CA ARG A 23 17.08 23.29 2.09
C ARG A 23 16.97 22.36 3.29
N LYS A 24 18.12 22.06 3.91
CA LYS A 24 18.17 21.17 5.07
C LYS A 24 18.24 21.97 6.36
N ILE A 25 17.38 21.61 7.31
CA ILE A 25 17.36 22.08 8.69
C ILE A 25 18.03 20.99 9.53
N GLY A 26 18.99 21.37 10.38
CA GLY A 26 19.81 20.45 11.18
C GLY A 26 21.01 19.86 10.42
N GLN A 27 21.77 19.01 11.10
CA GLN A 27 23.03 18.42 10.58
C GLN A 27 22.87 16.95 10.20
N GLY A 28 21.84 16.27 10.69
CA GLY A 28 21.58 14.85 10.49
C GLY A 28 21.34 14.43 9.04
N LYS A 29 21.02 13.16 8.84
CA LYS A 29 20.69 12.60 7.52
C LYS A 29 19.27 13.01 7.10
N ILE A 30 18.98 13.00 5.80
CA ILE A 30 17.66 13.38 5.25
C ILE A 30 16.70 12.19 5.09
N GLY A 31 17.17 10.97 5.39
CA GLY A 31 16.38 9.73 5.32
C GLY A 31 16.21 9.14 3.93
N GLY A 32 15.60 7.96 3.88
CA GLY A 32 15.45 7.14 2.66
C GLY A 32 14.47 7.72 1.66
N LYS A 33 13.27 8.11 2.11
CA LYS A 33 12.23 8.69 1.23
C LYS A 33 12.73 9.93 0.49
N SER A 34 13.37 10.86 1.21
CA SER A 34 13.99 12.04 0.60
C SER A 34 15.09 11.68 -0.41
N ALA A 35 15.95 10.75 -0.03
CA ALA A 35 17.09 10.35 -0.85
C ALA A 35 16.63 9.57 -2.10
N GLY A 36 15.64 8.69 -1.98
CA GLY A 36 15.05 7.92 -3.09
C GLY A 36 14.41 8.83 -4.14
N MET A 37 13.58 9.79 -3.73
CA MET A 37 12.99 10.78 -4.63
C MET A 37 14.06 11.56 -5.40
N LEU A 38 15.08 12.08 -4.70
CA LEU A 38 16.15 12.87 -5.31
C LEU A 38 17.01 12.05 -6.26
N LEU A 39 17.27 10.77 -5.92
CA LEU A 39 18.01 9.84 -6.78
C LEU A 39 17.24 9.55 -8.06
N ALA A 40 15.97 9.23 -7.96
CA ALA A 40 15.11 8.96 -9.12
C ALA A 40 15.02 10.17 -10.06
N ALA A 41 14.79 11.36 -9.49
CA ALA A 41 14.78 12.61 -10.25
C ALA A 41 16.12 12.83 -10.98
N ARG A 42 17.25 12.53 -10.32
CA ARG A 42 18.58 12.67 -10.92
C ARG A 42 18.80 11.68 -12.08
N ILE A 43 18.37 10.43 -11.91
CA ILE A 43 18.46 9.41 -12.96
C ILE A 43 17.63 9.83 -14.17
N LEU A 44 16.37 10.22 -13.97
CA LEU A 44 15.51 10.68 -15.07
C LEU A 44 16.09 11.91 -15.78
N ALA A 45 16.57 12.90 -15.03
CA ALA A 45 17.18 14.10 -15.62
C ALA A 45 18.42 13.81 -16.48
N GLU A 46 19.14 12.71 -16.22
CA GLU A 46 20.37 12.37 -16.94
C GLU A 46 20.16 11.31 -18.04
N LYS A 47 19.21 10.40 -17.85
CA LYS A 47 19.05 9.20 -18.71
C LYS A 47 17.76 9.16 -19.52
N ALA A 48 16.75 9.91 -19.12
CA ALA A 48 15.50 9.91 -19.86
C ALA A 48 15.64 10.73 -21.17
N PRO A 49 14.91 10.37 -22.24
CA PRO A 49 14.71 11.21 -23.41
C PRO A 49 14.14 12.58 -23.05
N GLU A 50 14.32 13.57 -23.90
CA GLU A 50 13.92 14.95 -23.66
C GLU A 50 12.43 15.08 -23.30
N GLU A 51 11.56 14.42 -24.05
CA GLU A 51 10.11 14.39 -23.82
C GLU A 51 9.74 13.94 -22.40
N ILE A 52 10.41 12.91 -21.88
CA ILE A 52 10.19 12.41 -20.53
C ILE A 52 10.79 13.40 -19.52
N ARG A 53 11.99 13.94 -19.77
CA ARG A 53 12.60 14.92 -18.86
C ARG A 53 11.76 16.18 -18.68
N GLU A 54 11.08 16.62 -19.72
CA GLU A 54 10.21 17.81 -19.69
C GLU A 54 8.89 17.53 -18.97
N SER A 55 8.42 16.28 -19.00
CA SER A 55 7.16 15.90 -18.32
C SER A 55 7.35 15.56 -16.84
N PHE A 56 8.56 15.30 -16.34
CA PHE A 56 8.82 14.95 -14.96
C PHE A 56 9.45 16.07 -14.15
N ARG A 57 8.95 16.27 -12.95
CA ARG A 57 9.54 17.17 -11.94
C ARG A 57 9.45 16.60 -10.54
N THR A 58 10.03 17.27 -9.56
CA THR A 58 9.89 16.99 -8.12
C THR A 58 9.25 18.19 -7.42
N PRO A 59 8.51 17.97 -6.33
CA PRO A 59 7.92 19.07 -5.56
C PRO A 59 9.00 19.93 -4.89
N ASN A 60 8.65 21.17 -4.58
CA ASN A 60 9.49 21.99 -3.73
C ASN A 60 9.56 21.36 -2.34
N SER A 61 10.78 21.00 -1.88
CA SER A 61 10.97 20.18 -0.69
C SER A 61 12.02 20.80 0.24
N TYR A 62 11.81 20.62 1.56
CA TYR A 62 12.75 20.91 2.64
C TYR A 62 12.98 19.65 3.46
N PHE A 63 14.11 19.56 4.14
CA PHE A 63 14.55 18.35 4.81
C PHE A 63 14.93 18.65 6.26
N LEU A 64 14.20 18.09 7.23
CA LEU A 64 14.64 18.10 8.63
C LEU A 64 15.56 16.92 8.86
N GLY A 65 16.76 17.20 9.34
CA GLY A 65 17.75 16.16 9.63
C GLY A 65 17.30 15.25 10.79
N SER A 66 17.77 14.02 10.75
CA SER A 66 17.44 13.01 11.77
C SER A 66 17.95 13.34 13.18
N ASP A 67 18.84 14.33 13.34
CA ASP A 67 19.31 14.87 14.61
C ASP A 67 18.25 15.70 15.34
N ILE A 68 17.31 16.31 14.61
CA ILE A 68 16.26 17.17 15.17
C ILE A 68 15.33 16.37 16.08
N MET A 69 14.99 15.13 15.72
CA MET A 69 14.14 14.27 16.55
C MET A 69 14.74 14.07 17.95
N TYR A 70 16.04 13.76 18.03
CA TYR A 70 16.71 13.55 19.32
C TYR A 70 16.79 14.84 20.12
N THR A 71 17.14 15.95 19.48
CA THR A 71 17.16 17.26 20.13
C THR A 71 15.78 17.58 20.71
N PHE A 72 14.72 17.38 19.94
CA PHE A 72 13.34 17.55 20.39
C PHE A 72 12.99 16.65 21.59
N MET A 73 13.31 15.35 21.52
CA MET A 73 13.04 14.42 22.61
C MET A 73 13.79 14.78 23.90
N ILE A 74 15.05 15.14 23.79
CA ILE A 74 15.88 15.51 24.95
C ILE A 74 15.36 16.79 25.60
N SER A 75 15.12 17.85 24.81
CA SER A 75 14.68 19.15 25.34
C SER A 75 13.31 19.10 26.02
N ASN A 76 12.47 18.11 25.67
CA ASN A 76 11.12 17.95 26.24
C ASN A 76 11.01 16.80 27.26
N GLY A 77 12.10 16.14 27.65
CA GLY A 77 12.07 15.01 28.59
C GLY A 77 11.35 13.76 28.04
N LEU A 78 11.29 13.62 26.70
CA LEU A 78 10.58 12.51 26.03
C LEU A 78 11.44 11.25 25.86
N MET A 79 12.73 11.31 26.26
CA MET A 79 13.63 10.15 26.18
C MET A 79 13.14 8.93 26.99
N LYS A 80 12.27 9.12 27.97
CA LYS A 80 11.58 8.04 28.71
C LYS A 80 10.79 7.09 27.80
N TRP A 81 10.39 7.55 26.61
CA TRP A 81 9.67 6.75 25.63
C TRP A 81 10.60 5.93 24.72
N ALA A 82 11.92 6.09 24.83
CA ALA A 82 12.89 5.29 24.05
C ALA A 82 12.83 3.79 24.39
N ASP A 83 12.39 3.45 25.61
CA ASP A 83 12.22 2.07 26.08
C ASP A 83 10.91 1.42 25.62
N GLN A 84 10.04 2.16 24.91
CA GLN A 84 8.77 1.65 24.36
C GLN A 84 8.99 0.37 23.53
N LYS A 85 10.10 0.28 22.83
CA LYS A 85 10.48 -0.86 22.00
C LYS A 85 10.67 -2.19 22.73
N TYR A 86 10.82 -2.17 24.07
CA TYR A 86 11.00 -3.38 24.89
C TYR A 86 9.71 -3.83 25.59
N LYS A 87 8.59 -3.09 25.41
CA LYS A 87 7.31 -3.42 25.99
C LYS A 87 6.54 -4.42 25.13
N SER A 88 5.55 -5.06 25.73
CA SER A 88 4.60 -5.87 25.00
C SER A 88 3.73 -5.03 24.06
N GLU A 89 3.17 -5.65 23.04
CA GLU A 89 2.30 -4.97 22.09
C GLU A 89 1.12 -4.28 22.76
N ASP A 90 0.47 -4.97 23.70
CA ASP A 90 -0.69 -4.42 24.45
C ASP A 90 -0.30 -3.17 25.25
N GLU A 91 0.88 -3.17 25.88
CA GLU A 91 1.39 -2.01 26.61
C GLU A 91 1.69 -0.86 25.65
N ILE A 92 2.32 -1.15 24.51
CA ILE A 92 2.62 -0.13 23.47
C ILE A 92 1.32 0.53 23.00
N ARG A 93 0.33 -0.28 22.62
CA ARG A 93 -0.98 0.21 22.15
C ARG A 93 -1.71 1.03 23.22
N ALA A 94 -1.70 0.57 24.47
CA ALA A 94 -2.35 1.27 25.59
C ALA A 94 -1.71 2.60 25.94
N GLU A 95 -0.38 2.71 25.82
CA GLU A 95 0.35 3.92 26.19
C GLU A 95 0.49 4.93 25.04
N TYR A 96 0.32 4.52 23.79
CA TYR A 96 0.54 5.37 22.61
C TYR A 96 -0.28 6.68 22.64
N PRO A 97 -1.56 6.72 23.03
CA PRO A 97 -2.30 7.98 23.10
C PRO A 97 -1.67 9.01 24.04
N LYS A 98 -1.10 8.54 25.16
CA LYS A 98 -0.38 9.41 26.11
C LYS A 98 0.95 9.89 25.52
N LEU A 99 1.69 8.99 24.88
CA LEU A 99 2.93 9.29 24.21
C LEU A 99 2.70 10.38 23.13
N GLU A 100 1.73 10.17 22.25
CA GLU A 100 1.41 11.12 21.19
C GLU A 100 1.04 12.50 21.75
N ALA A 101 0.21 12.54 22.81
CA ALA A 101 -0.16 13.80 23.47
C ALA A 101 1.06 14.55 24.04
N GLU A 102 2.01 13.83 24.65
CA GLU A 102 3.25 14.43 25.16
C GLU A 102 4.16 14.95 24.04
N PHE A 103 4.28 14.22 22.91
CA PHE A 103 5.03 14.71 21.74
C PHE A 103 4.40 15.99 21.18
N ARG A 104 3.09 16.02 21.02
CA ARG A 104 2.34 17.20 20.53
C ARG A 104 2.44 18.42 21.46
N ALA A 105 2.60 18.18 22.76
CA ALA A 105 2.82 19.26 23.74
C ALA A 105 4.28 19.75 23.77
N GLY A 106 5.20 19.05 23.15
CA GLY A 106 6.63 19.38 23.09
C GLY A 106 6.89 20.64 22.27
N LYS A 107 8.01 21.30 22.59
CA LYS A 107 8.45 22.52 21.90
C LYS A 107 9.77 22.30 21.20
N PHE A 108 9.87 22.79 19.98
CA PHE A 108 11.14 22.80 19.26
C PHE A 108 12.06 23.90 19.80
N PRO A 109 13.40 23.74 19.73
CA PRO A 109 14.34 24.81 20.03
C PRO A 109 14.11 26.04 19.15
N ASP A 110 14.29 27.24 19.71
CA ASP A 110 14.01 28.50 19.02
C ASP A 110 14.71 28.58 17.64
N GLU A 111 15.95 28.10 17.54
CA GLU A 111 16.71 28.08 16.29
C GLU A 111 16.02 27.26 15.20
N ILE A 112 15.37 26.15 15.57
CA ILE A 112 14.62 25.29 14.64
C ILE A 112 13.30 25.96 14.28
N VAL A 113 12.62 26.56 15.25
CA VAL A 113 11.36 27.30 15.04
C VAL A 113 11.56 28.40 14.01
N GLU A 114 12.66 29.21 14.12
CA GLU A 114 12.95 30.27 13.15
C GLU A 114 13.19 29.72 11.72
N LEU A 115 13.89 28.59 11.59
CA LEU A 115 14.09 27.96 10.28
C LEU A 115 12.79 27.38 9.70
N LEU A 116 11.89 26.85 10.54
CA LEU A 116 10.55 26.43 10.12
C LEU A 116 9.68 27.62 9.73
N ARG A 117 9.78 28.74 10.44
CA ARG A 117 9.14 30.01 10.08
C ARG A 117 9.56 30.47 8.69
N GLU A 118 10.85 30.44 8.39
CA GLU A 118 11.35 30.76 7.04
C GLU A 118 10.75 29.84 5.96
N VAL A 119 10.53 28.56 6.26
CA VAL A 119 9.86 27.64 5.33
C VAL A 119 8.43 28.09 5.07
N ILE A 120 7.65 28.41 6.12
CA ILE A 120 6.27 28.91 6.00
C ILE A 120 6.23 30.21 5.19
N GLU A 121 7.09 31.17 5.48
CA GLU A 121 7.14 32.42 4.76
C GLU A 121 7.51 32.24 3.27
N LYS A 122 8.48 31.39 2.96
CA LYS A 122 8.89 31.08 1.57
C LYS A 122 7.84 30.33 0.78
N THR A 123 7.03 29.50 1.43
CA THR A 123 5.95 28.74 0.78
C THR A 123 4.65 29.52 0.67
N GLY A 124 4.48 30.56 1.50
CA GLY A 124 3.29 31.40 1.53
C GLY A 124 2.05 30.60 1.89
N LYS A 125 1.00 30.67 1.07
CA LYS A 125 -0.27 29.94 1.26
C LYS A 125 -0.31 28.58 0.58
N GLN A 126 0.81 28.07 0.07
CA GLN A 126 0.84 26.74 -0.54
C GLN A 126 0.73 25.67 0.56
N PRO A 127 -0.17 24.69 0.41
CA PRO A 127 -0.25 23.58 1.34
C PRO A 127 1.06 22.80 1.42
N LEU A 128 1.36 22.30 2.61
CA LEU A 128 2.53 21.46 2.90
C LEU A 128 2.09 20.07 3.37
N ILE A 129 2.97 19.12 3.22
CA ILE A 129 2.87 17.80 3.85
C ILE A 129 4.17 17.51 4.59
N ALA A 130 4.07 17.08 5.85
CA ALA A 130 5.18 16.56 6.65
C ALA A 130 5.16 15.03 6.55
N ARG A 131 6.22 14.45 5.97
CA ARG A 131 6.35 13.01 5.74
C ARG A 131 7.54 12.46 6.51
N SER A 132 7.38 11.29 7.12
CA SER A 132 8.52 10.54 7.66
C SER A 132 9.55 10.27 6.55
N SER A 133 10.81 10.27 6.90
CA SER A 133 11.91 9.90 6.02
C SER A 133 12.98 9.19 6.84
N SER A 134 12.66 7.97 7.29
CA SER A 134 13.57 7.13 8.02
C SER A 134 14.70 6.59 7.13
N LEU A 135 15.81 6.21 7.73
CA LEU A 135 16.87 5.48 7.03
C LEU A 135 16.47 4.04 6.70
N LEU A 136 15.47 3.50 7.38
CA LEU A 136 14.91 2.18 7.13
C LEU A 136 13.84 2.21 6.03
N GLU A 137 13.17 3.35 5.83
CA GLU A 137 12.25 3.53 4.72
C GLU A 137 13.01 3.56 3.38
N ASP A 138 12.40 2.99 2.36
CA ASP A 138 12.84 3.02 0.98
C ASP A 138 14.24 2.42 0.75
N ASN A 139 14.62 1.42 1.55
CA ASN A 139 15.91 0.74 1.46
C ASN A 139 15.80 -0.60 0.70
N PHE A 140 16.93 -1.05 0.13
CA PHE A 140 17.01 -2.38 -0.47
C PHE A 140 16.94 -3.45 0.61
N GLY A 141 15.91 -4.31 0.56
CA GLY A 141 15.76 -5.50 1.39
C GLY A 141 14.92 -5.36 2.66
N ASN A 142 14.65 -4.12 3.11
CA ASN A 142 13.69 -3.84 4.18
C ASN A 142 12.97 -2.56 3.82
N SER A 143 11.67 -2.61 3.67
CA SER A 143 10.86 -1.44 3.41
C SER A 143 9.89 -1.23 4.57
N PHE A 144 9.90 -0.03 5.13
CA PHE A 144 9.00 0.41 6.19
C PHE A 144 7.80 1.15 5.60
N ALA A 145 7.28 0.66 4.47
CA ALA A 145 6.16 1.26 3.80
C ALA A 145 4.92 1.33 4.71
N GLY A 146 4.30 2.50 4.79
CA GLY A 146 3.08 2.71 5.57
C GLY A 146 3.22 2.54 7.09
N LYS A 147 4.43 2.29 7.62
CA LYS A 147 4.65 2.12 9.05
C LYS A 147 4.67 3.45 9.82
N TYR A 148 5.07 4.52 9.16
CA TYR A 148 5.11 5.86 9.72
C TYR A 148 4.09 6.77 9.05
N GLU A 149 3.62 7.76 9.77
CA GLU A 149 2.55 8.64 9.31
C GLU A 149 3.06 9.88 8.57
N SER A 150 2.15 10.48 7.79
CA SER A 150 2.34 11.75 7.10
C SER A 150 1.16 12.66 7.39
N TYR A 151 1.43 13.98 7.56
CA TYR A 151 0.40 14.94 7.94
C TYR A 151 0.37 16.13 7.00
N PHE A 152 -0.82 16.43 6.48
CA PHE A 152 -1.06 17.61 5.67
C PHE A 152 -1.22 18.85 6.55
N CYS A 153 -0.58 19.92 6.11
CA CYS A 153 -0.70 21.27 6.68
C CYS A 153 -1.27 22.17 5.57
N PRO A 154 -2.56 22.48 5.58
CA PRO A 154 -3.19 23.29 4.52
C PRO A 154 -2.63 24.70 4.40
N ASN A 155 -2.04 25.25 5.47
CA ASN A 155 -1.23 26.49 5.46
C ASN A 155 -2.03 27.75 5.07
N GLN A 156 -3.30 27.87 5.49
CA GLN A 156 -4.17 28.99 5.14
C GLN A 156 -4.29 30.05 6.24
N GLY A 157 -3.83 29.76 7.46
CA GLY A 157 -3.82 30.67 8.60
C GLY A 157 -2.78 31.80 8.50
N THR A 158 -2.55 32.52 9.58
CA THR A 158 -1.42 33.42 9.77
C THR A 158 -0.11 32.62 9.78
N VAL A 159 1.04 33.30 9.68
CA VAL A 159 2.35 32.62 9.77
C VAL A 159 2.49 31.86 11.09
N GLU A 160 2.04 32.44 12.21
CA GLU A 160 2.10 31.80 13.53
C GLU A 160 1.19 30.56 13.62
N GLU A 161 -0.05 30.65 13.14
CA GLU A 161 -0.97 29.51 13.14
C GLU A 161 -0.45 28.37 12.26
N ASN A 162 0.09 28.70 11.09
CA ASN A 162 0.67 27.74 10.16
C ASN A 162 1.95 27.09 10.73
N LEU A 163 2.77 27.87 11.47
CA LEU A 163 3.97 27.38 12.14
C LEU A 163 3.61 26.39 13.25
N ILE A 164 2.65 26.73 14.10
CA ILE A 164 2.14 25.82 15.16
C ILE A 164 1.61 24.51 14.54
N ALA A 165 0.85 24.59 13.45
CA ALA A 165 0.33 23.42 12.76
C ALA A 165 1.45 22.56 12.16
N LEU A 166 2.51 23.18 11.63
CA LEU A 166 3.67 22.47 11.09
C LEU A 166 4.48 21.79 12.21
N GLU A 167 4.69 22.46 13.34
CA GLU A 167 5.35 21.88 14.52
C GLU A 167 4.57 20.67 15.06
N ASP A 168 3.23 20.76 15.20
CA ASP A 168 2.36 19.64 15.59
C ASP A 168 2.48 18.48 14.61
N ALA A 169 2.45 18.74 13.30
CA ALA A 169 2.60 17.71 12.27
C ALA A 169 3.96 16.99 12.38
N ILE A 170 5.05 17.72 12.58
CA ILE A 170 6.39 17.13 12.75
C ILE A 170 6.46 16.30 14.05
N ALA A 171 5.93 16.80 15.15
CA ALA A 171 5.89 16.08 16.42
C ALA A 171 5.12 14.77 16.32
N ARG A 172 3.99 14.77 15.61
CA ARG A 172 3.19 13.56 15.34
C ARG A 172 3.94 12.56 14.44
N VAL A 173 4.67 13.03 13.43
CA VAL A 173 5.56 12.17 12.62
C VAL A 173 6.58 11.49 13.53
N TYR A 174 7.20 12.19 14.47
CA TYR A 174 8.15 11.59 15.41
C TYR A 174 7.47 10.56 16.34
N ALA A 175 6.29 10.89 16.87
CA ALA A 175 5.53 9.96 17.72
C ALA A 175 5.17 8.67 16.98
N SER A 176 4.84 8.74 15.68
CA SER A 176 4.44 7.59 14.88
C SER A 176 5.52 6.49 14.80
N ALA A 177 6.79 6.84 14.98
CA ALA A 177 7.90 5.89 15.03
C ALA A 177 7.87 4.94 16.24
N LEU A 178 7.08 5.31 17.26
CA LEU A 178 6.95 4.58 18.53
C LEU A 178 5.59 3.87 18.66
N ARG A 179 4.85 3.72 17.55
CA ARG A 179 3.63 2.89 17.47
C ARG A 179 3.98 1.40 17.50
N ALA A 180 2.96 0.59 17.73
CA ALA A 180 3.10 -0.87 17.77
C ALA A 180 3.64 -1.42 16.43
N ASP A 181 3.05 -1.07 15.30
CA ASP A 181 3.42 -1.64 13.99
C ASP A 181 4.89 -1.40 13.62
N PRO A 182 5.47 -0.18 13.70
CA PRO A 182 6.90 0.04 13.47
C PRO A 182 7.80 -0.70 14.45
N ILE A 183 7.40 -0.80 15.72
CA ILE A 183 8.21 -1.49 16.75
C ILE A 183 8.23 -2.99 16.49
N ILE A 184 7.07 -3.61 16.28
CA ILE A 184 6.93 -5.05 16.02
C ILE A 184 7.68 -5.43 14.74
N TYR A 185 7.55 -4.63 13.69
CA TYR A 185 8.31 -4.86 12.45
C TYR A 185 9.82 -4.86 12.71
N ARG A 186 10.35 -3.91 13.49
CA ARG A 186 11.77 -3.88 13.88
C ARG A 186 12.18 -5.09 14.72
N GLN A 187 11.32 -5.54 15.63
CA GLN A 187 11.55 -6.76 16.42
C GLN A 187 11.72 -7.98 15.51
N LYS A 188 10.79 -8.19 14.59
CA LYS A 188 10.77 -9.34 13.67
C LYS A 188 11.91 -9.33 12.64
N THR A 189 12.36 -8.16 12.23
CA THR A 189 13.49 -8.02 11.29
C THR A 189 14.86 -7.94 11.96
N GLY A 190 14.94 -8.16 13.28
CA GLY A 190 16.22 -8.10 14.02
C GLY A 190 16.80 -6.67 14.15
N LEU A 191 15.96 -5.66 13.99
CA LEU A 191 16.33 -4.24 14.02
C LEU A 191 15.88 -3.53 15.31
N LEU A 192 15.53 -4.27 16.37
CA LEU A 192 15.02 -3.70 17.61
C LEU A 192 15.98 -2.69 18.24
N ASP A 193 17.26 -3.02 18.26
CA ASP A 193 18.31 -2.17 18.85
C ASP A 193 18.92 -1.18 17.85
N TYR A 194 18.40 -1.16 16.62
CA TYR A 194 18.78 -0.13 15.66
C TYR A 194 18.31 1.23 16.16
N ASP A 195 19.24 2.20 16.20
CA ASP A 195 18.96 3.58 16.61
C ASP A 195 18.20 4.30 15.51
N GLU A 196 16.87 4.14 15.54
CA GLU A 196 15.97 4.72 14.54
C GLU A 196 15.77 6.21 14.80
N ARG A 197 16.28 7.03 13.88
CA ARG A 197 16.14 8.48 13.91
C ARG A 197 15.38 8.96 12.69
N ILE A 198 14.16 9.39 12.90
CA ILE A 198 13.30 9.87 11.82
C ILE A 198 13.74 11.26 11.37
N ALA A 199 14.11 11.39 10.11
CA ALA A 199 14.14 12.66 9.42
C ALA A 199 12.74 12.99 8.92
N VAL A 200 12.44 14.27 8.64
CA VAL A 200 11.15 14.67 8.07
C VAL A 200 11.37 15.35 6.72
N LEU A 201 10.60 14.90 5.74
CA LEU A 201 10.49 15.49 4.42
C LEU A 201 9.29 16.43 4.39
N LEU A 202 9.53 17.71 4.28
CA LEU A 202 8.49 18.72 4.06
C LEU A 202 8.37 18.98 2.56
N GLN A 203 7.20 18.71 1.99
CA GLN A 203 6.93 18.93 0.57
C GLN A 203 5.78 19.91 0.38
N VAL A 204 5.92 20.80 -0.59
CA VAL A 204 4.79 21.57 -1.09
C VAL A 204 3.86 20.59 -1.81
N VAL A 205 2.59 20.60 -1.44
CA VAL A 205 1.58 19.74 -2.04
C VAL A 205 1.31 20.21 -3.47
N GLU A 206 1.35 19.26 -4.40
CA GLU A 206 0.99 19.53 -5.79
C GLU A 206 -0.52 19.60 -5.95
N GLY A 207 -1.00 20.57 -6.72
CA GLY A 207 -2.42 20.75 -6.98
C GLY A 207 -2.74 22.10 -7.60
N GLU A 208 -4.03 22.31 -7.84
CA GLU A 208 -4.60 23.57 -8.30
C GLU A 208 -5.87 23.89 -7.50
N LYS A 209 -6.13 25.18 -7.37
CA LYS A 209 -7.35 25.68 -6.72
C LYS A 209 -8.53 25.53 -7.68
N PHE A 210 -9.58 24.86 -7.20
CA PHE A 210 -10.89 24.86 -7.85
C PHE A 210 -11.99 25.15 -6.81
N GLY A 211 -12.67 26.26 -6.97
CA GLY A 211 -13.57 26.77 -5.92
C GLY A 211 -12.82 27.05 -4.62
N LYS A 212 -13.26 26.44 -3.54
CA LYS A 212 -12.59 26.47 -2.22
C LYS A 212 -11.61 25.32 -1.98
N TYR A 213 -11.53 24.38 -2.90
CA TYR A 213 -10.69 23.19 -2.77
C TYR A 213 -9.37 23.33 -3.53
N TYR A 214 -8.36 22.61 -3.04
CA TYR A 214 -7.05 22.52 -3.66
C TYR A 214 -6.65 21.04 -3.77
N PHE A 215 -6.35 20.57 -5.00
CA PHE A 215 -6.03 19.17 -5.28
C PHE A 215 -5.35 19.02 -6.65
N PRO A 216 -4.57 17.95 -6.89
CA PRO A 216 -4.03 17.62 -8.21
C PRO A 216 -5.12 17.04 -9.13
N HIS A 217 -4.90 17.11 -10.45
CA HIS A 217 -5.80 16.51 -11.42
C HIS A 217 -5.88 14.99 -11.33
N GLY A 218 -4.88 14.37 -10.73
CA GLY A 218 -4.83 13.00 -10.31
C GLY A 218 -3.54 12.73 -9.55
N ALA A 219 -3.50 11.61 -8.87
CA ALA A 219 -2.34 11.12 -8.17
C ALA A 219 -2.34 9.59 -8.19
N GLY A 220 -1.24 8.98 -7.81
CA GLY A 220 -1.21 7.53 -7.78
C GLY A 220 0.12 6.92 -7.41
N VAL A 221 0.14 5.61 -7.53
CA VAL A 221 1.33 4.79 -7.36
C VAL A 221 1.63 4.06 -8.66
N GLY A 222 2.89 4.03 -9.05
CA GLY A 222 3.37 3.32 -10.24
C GLY A 222 4.41 2.28 -9.87
N PHE A 223 4.22 1.07 -10.36
CA PHE A 223 5.12 -0.08 -10.15
C PHE A 223 5.79 -0.44 -11.46
N SER A 224 7.11 -0.62 -11.47
CA SER A 224 7.84 -1.01 -12.69
C SER A 224 7.57 -2.45 -13.10
N ARG A 225 7.12 -3.30 -12.16
CA ARG A 225 6.67 -4.66 -12.41
C ARG A 225 5.22 -4.82 -12.04
N ASN A 226 4.42 -5.33 -12.99
CA ASN A 226 3.03 -5.68 -12.70
C ASN A 226 2.98 -7.08 -12.08
N LEU A 227 2.65 -7.15 -10.81
CA LEU A 227 2.47 -8.41 -10.08
C LEU A 227 1.04 -8.96 -10.23
N TYR A 228 0.13 -8.22 -10.90
CA TYR A 228 -1.29 -8.54 -11.01
C TYR A 228 -1.73 -8.63 -12.46
N ARG A 229 -1.82 -9.83 -12.96
CA ARG A 229 -2.28 -10.09 -14.31
C ARG A 229 -3.73 -10.56 -14.26
N TRP A 230 -4.68 -9.66 -14.58
CA TRP A 230 -6.09 -10.03 -14.73
C TRP A 230 -6.45 -10.44 -16.17
N SER A 231 -5.47 -10.44 -17.06
CA SER A 231 -5.60 -10.90 -18.45
C SER A 231 -4.27 -11.45 -18.94
N PRO A 232 -4.24 -12.49 -19.79
CA PRO A 232 -3.03 -12.99 -20.43
C PRO A 232 -2.27 -11.94 -21.26
N ASP A 233 -2.98 -10.93 -21.77
CA ASP A 233 -2.41 -9.83 -22.57
C ASP A 233 -1.57 -8.85 -21.75
N ILE A 234 -1.62 -8.93 -20.43
CA ILE A 234 -0.86 -8.06 -19.54
C ILE A 234 0.56 -8.61 -19.40
N LYS A 235 1.53 -7.75 -19.70
CA LYS A 235 2.94 -8.07 -19.53
C LYS A 235 3.45 -7.56 -18.20
N ARG A 236 4.13 -8.44 -17.45
CA ARG A 236 4.67 -8.13 -16.12
C ARG A 236 5.70 -7.00 -16.16
N GLU A 237 6.57 -7.01 -17.16
CA GLU A 237 7.66 -6.06 -17.34
C GLU A 237 7.25 -4.65 -17.77
N ASP A 238 6.01 -4.47 -18.15
CA ASP A 238 5.52 -3.16 -18.62
C ASP A 238 5.01 -2.26 -17.50
N GLY A 239 4.83 -2.81 -16.31
CA GLY A 239 4.45 -2.06 -15.12
C GLY A 239 2.94 -1.87 -14.93
N PHE A 240 2.61 -1.15 -13.86
CA PHE A 240 1.26 -1.03 -13.36
C PHE A 240 1.06 0.30 -12.63
N LEU A 241 -0.13 0.89 -12.73
CA LEU A 241 -0.49 2.11 -11.99
C LEU A 241 -1.79 1.92 -11.22
N ARG A 242 -1.89 2.63 -10.11
CA ARG A 242 -3.13 2.91 -9.39
C ARG A 242 -3.37 4.40 -9.46
N LEU A 243 -4.48 4.83 -10.04
CA LEU A 243 -4.81 6.23 -10.25
C LEU A 243 -6.05 6.63 -9.44
N VAL A 244 -5.99 7.80 -8.82
CA VAL A 244 -7.10 8.45 -8.13
C VAL A 244 -7.18 9.92 -8.53
N TRP A 245 -8.35 10.48 -8.48
CA TRP A 245 -8.60 11.91 -8.57
C TRP A 245 -8.43 12.55 -7.18
N GLY A 246 -7.79 13.71 -7.10
CA GLY A 246 -7.46 14.36 -5.84
C GLY A 246 -6.14 13.88 -5.25
N MET A 247 -6.01 13.95 -3.92
CA MET A 247 -4.80 13.54 -3.21
C MET A 247 -4.53 12.04 -3.37
N GLY A 248 -3.24 11.66 -3.36
CA GLY A 248 -2.81 10.27 -3.57
C GLY A 248 -3.12 9.31 -2.42
N THR A 249 -3.64 9.79 -1.30
CA THR A 249 -3.99 9.00 -0.11
C THR A 249 -4.82 7.77 -0.45
N ARG A 250 -5.86 7.93 -1.29
CA ARG A 250 -6.74 6.83 -1.71
C ARG A 250 -6.12 5.84 -2.69
N ALA A 251 -4.96 6.14 -3.25
CA ALA A 251 -4.21 5.19 -4.09
C ALA A 251 -3.43 4.18 -3.26
N VAL A 252 -3.04 4.53 -2.02
CA VAL A 252 -2.19 3.73 -1.14
C VAL A 252 -2.93 3.16 0.07
N ASP A 253 -3.97 3.86 0.55
CA ASP A 253 -4.77 3.43 1.70
C ASP A 253 -6.08 2.78 1.25
N GLN A 254 -6.52 1.79 2.01
CA GLN A 254 -7.83 1.18 1.82
C GLN A 254 -8.89 1.96 2.60
N THR A 255 -9.58 2.85 1.91
CA THR A 255 -10.63 3.67 2.52
C THR A 255 -12.00 3.28 1.96
N GLY A 256 -12.82 2.61 2.76
CA GLY A 256 -14.22 2.35 2.47
C GLY A 256 -14.49 1.66 1.12
N ASN A 257 -15.70 1.84 0.59
CA ASN A 257 -16.12 1.37 -0.73
C ASN A 257 -15.58 2.28 -1.86
N ASP A 258 -14.28 2.51 -1.89
CA ASP A 258 -13.64 3.38 -2.85
C ASP A 258 -12.49 2.68 -3.58
N TYR A 259 -12.39 2.87 -4.88
CA TYR A 259 -11.53 2.04 -5.72
C TYR A 259 -10.70 2.90 -6.66
N PRO A 260 -9.36 2.84 -6.58
CA PRO A 260 -8.52 3.49 -7.58
C PRO A 260 -8.67 2.81 -8.95
N ARG A 261 -8.45 3.55 -10.01
CA ARG A 261 -8.35 2.99 -11.35
C ARG A 261 -7.04 2.19 -11.48
N LEU A 262 -7.15 0.89 -11.71
CA LEU A 262 -6.04 -0.01 -11.98
C LEU A 262 -5.66 0.05 -13.47
N VAL A 263 -4.39 0.32 -13.77
CA VAL A 263 -3.90 0.49 -15.14
C VAL A 263 -2.72 -0.43 -15.39
N ALA A 264 -2.89 -1.46 -16.22
CA ALA A 264 -1.76 -2.23 -16.75
C ALA A 264 -1.11 -1.45 -17.90
N LEU A 265 0.17 -1.07 -17.77
CA LEU A 265 0.84 -0.22 -18.77
C LEU A 265 1.08 -0.91 -20.13
N SER A 266 0.92 -2.24 -20.20
CA SER A 266 0.85 -2.98 -21.47
C SER A 266 -0.48 -2.79 -22.21
N ARG A 267 -1.57 -2.59 -21.47
CA ARG A 267 -2.94 -2.43 -21.97
C ARG A 267 -3.70 -1.36 -21.16
N PRO A 268 -3.37 -0.07 -21.28
CA PRO A 268 -3.83 0.97 -20.36
C PRO A 268 -5.36 1.13 -20.28
N LEU A 269 -6.07 0.82 -21.35
CA LEU A 269 -7.53 0.94 -21.43
C LEU A 269 -8.28 -0.32 -20.98
N LEU A 270 -7.56 -1.42 -20.68
CA LEU A 270 -8.17 -2.64 -20.19
C LEU A 270 -8.58 -2.46 -18.72
N HIS A 271 -9.87 -2.64 -18.45
CA HIS A 271 -10.39 -2.65 -17.08
C HIS A 271 -10.33 -4.06 -16.49
N PRO A 272 -10.15 -4.21 -15.16
CA PRO A 272 -10.32 -5.51 -14.51
C PRO A 272 -11.76 -6.03 -14.57
N ALA A 273 -12.75 -5.13 -14.65
CA ALA A 273 -14.15 -5.46 -14.72
C ALA A 273 -14.63 -5.60 -16.17
N ASP A 274 -15.47 -6.61 -16.43
CA ASP A 274 -15.90 -6.99 -17.78
C ASP A 274 -17.17 -6.25 -18.26
N ASN A 275 -17.87 -5.56 -17.35
CA ASN A 275 -19.10 -4.88 -17.67
C ASN A 275 -19.21 -3.50 -17.01
N ILE A 276 -20.06 -2.64 -17.58
CA ILE A 276 -20.17 -1.24 -17.17
C ILE A 276 -20.74 -1.09 -15.76
N LYS A 277 -21.64 -1.97 -15.31
CA LYS A 277 -22.15 -1.93 -13.93
C LYS A 277 -21.02 -2.18 -12.93
N ALA A 278 -20.16 -3.15 -13.22
CA ALA A 278 -19.00 -3.43 -12.39
C ALA A 278 -17.99 -2.27 -12.44
N ILE A 279 -17.73 -1.68 -13.62
CA ILE A 279 -16.87 -0.50 -13.73
C ILE A 279 -17.42 0.68 -12.90
N GLN A 280 -18.74 0.91 -12.91
CA GLN A 280 -19.37 1.94 -12.07
C GLN A 280 -19.27 1.62 -10.59
N GLY A 281 -19.56 0.37 -10.20
CA GLY A 281 -19.47 -0.09 -8.80
C GLY A 281 -18.07 -0.03 -8.24
N TYR A 282 -17.06 -0.23 -9.11
CA TYR A 282 -15.64 -0.30 -8.76
C TYR A 282 -14.86 0.92 -9.25
N SER A 283 -15.49 2.08 -9.26
CA SER A 283 -14.85 3.36 -9.51
C SER A 283 -14.74 4.19 -8.24
N GLN A 284 -13.86 5.17 -8.27
CA GLN A 284 -13.68 6.12 -7.19
C GLN A 284 -14.97 6.93 -6.95
N GLN A 285 -15.44 6.94 -5.69
CA GLN A 285 -16.65 7.64 -5.26
C GLN A 285 -16.34 8.88 -4.42
N PHE A 286 -15.18 8.93 -3.78
CA PHE A 286 -14.76 10.02 -2.90
C PHE A 286 -13.42 10.59 -3.35
N VAL A 287 -13.19 11.86 -3.04
CA VAL A 287 -11.95 12.59 -3.35
C VAL A 287 -11.43 13.24 -2.08
N ASP A 288 -10.14 13.02 -1.81
CA ASP A 288 -9.46 13.74 -0.75
C ASP A 288 -8.91 15.05 -1.32
N VAL A 289 -9.27 16.16 -0.68
CA VAL A 289 -8.95 17.52 -1.08
C VAL A 289 -8.52 18.36 0.11
N ILE A 290 -7.78 19.41 -0.11
CA ILE A 290 -7.55 20.44 0.90
C ILE A 290 -8.65 21.49 0.78
N ASP A 291 -9.47 21.65 1.82
CA ASP A 291 -10.43 22.74 1.95
C ASP A 291 -9.66 23.98 2.41
N LEU A 292 -9.49 24.96 1.50
CA LEU A 292 -8.72 26.17 1.77
C LEU A 292 -9.44 27.12 2.73
N GLU A 293 -10.77 27.05 2.80
CA GLU A 293 -11.58 27.87 3.72
C GLU A 293 -11.65 27.23 5.10
N GLY A 294 -11.81 25.88 5.16
CA GLY A 294 -11.79 25.12 6.40
C GLY A 294 -10.40 24.89 6.97
N ASN A 295 -9.34 25.18 6.19
CA ASN A 295 -7.94 24.93 6.55
C ASN A 295 -7.68 23.49 7.01
N GLU A 296 -8.26 22.51 6.30
CA GLU A 296 -8.21 21.09 6.63
C GLU A 296 -8.09 20.18 5.39
N LEU A 297 -7.55 18.97 5.58
CA LEU A 297 -7.71 17.88 4.62
C LEU A 297 -9.12 17.30 4.79
N LYS A 298 -9.84 17.14 3.70
CA LYS A 298 -11.23 16.70 3.72
C LYS A 298 -11.52 15.65 2.66
N THR A 299 -12.32 14.66 3.01
CA THR A 299 -12.90 13.71 2.07
C THR A 299 -14.28 14.19 1.67
N ILE A 300 -14.52 14.30 0.37
CA ILE A 300 -15.82 14.72 -0.20
C ILE A 300 -16.29 13.74 -1.27
N PRO A 301 -17.60 13.58 -1.49
CA PRO A 301 -18.13 12.83 -2.63
C PRO A 301 -17.61 13.41 -3.96
N ALA A 302 -17.11 12.56 -4.85
CA ALA A 302 -16.57 12.99 -6.16
C ALA A 302 -17.59 13.83 -6.97
N ARG A 303 -18.88 13.52 -6.83
CA ARG A 303 -19.97 14.24 -7.49
C ARG A 303 -20.06 15.74 -7.14
N GLU A 304 -19.52 16.16 -5.99
CA GLU A 304 -19.46 17.58 -5.62
C GLU A 304 -18.49 18.36 -6.51
N LEU A 305 -17.45 17.70 -7.01
CA LEU A 305 -16.44 18.27 -7.90
C LEU A 305 -16.80 18.12 -9.39
N PHE A 306 -17.86 17.39 -9.74
CA PHE A 306 -18.31 17.29 -11.13
C PHE A 306 -18.90 18.62 -11.58
N ASP A 307 -18.10 19.40 -12.29
CA ASP A 307 -18.45 20.73 -12.78
C ASP A 307 -17.98 20.88 -14.24
N PRO A 308 -18.88 21.33 -15.16
CA PRO A 308 -18.51 21.56 -16.56
C PRO A 308 -17.42 22.62 -16.75
N HIS A 309 -17.22 23.51 -15.78
CA HIS A 309 -16.15 24.51 -15.81
C HIS A 309 -14.79 23.95 -15.40
N TYR A 310 -14.75 22.78 -14.75
CA TYR A 310 -13.51 22.10 -14.43
C TYR A 310 -12.97 21.35 -15.66
N ALA A 311 -12.21 22.04 -16.48
CA ALA A 311 -11.73 21.54 -17.77
C ALA A 311 -11.00 20.19 -17.73
N PRO A 312 -10.21 19.84 -16.66
CA PRO A 312 -9.56 18.53 -16.56
C PRO A 312 -10.54 17.36 -16.44
N LEU A 313 -11.80 17.57 -16.01
CA LEU A 313 -12.78 16.51 -15.79
C LEU A 313 -12.98 15.61 -17.00
N ARG A 314 -12.90 16.18 -18.21
CA ARG A 314 -13.01 15.43 -19.47
C ARG A 314 -11.98 14.33 -19.69
N TYR A 315 -10.88 14.36 -18.93
CA TYR A 315 -9.82 13.35 -18.97
C TYR A 315 -9.92 12.38 -17.80
N ILE A 316 -10.65 12.75 -16.75
CA ILE A 316 -10.77 12.03 -15.49
C ILE A 316 -12.02 11.14 -15.51
N ALA A 317 -13.15 11.65 -16.01
CA ALA A 317 -14.44 10.97 -15.96
C ALA A 317 -15.02 10.74 -17.35
N GLN A 318 -15.91 9.75 -17.46
CA GLN A 318 -16.74 9.45 -18.62
C GLN A 318 -18.21 9.41 -18.21
N SER A 319 -19.12 9.57 -19.17
CA SER A 319 -20.56 9.42 -18.98
C SER A 319 -20.99 8.01 -19.36
N VAL A 320 -21.91 7.44 -18.60
CA VAL A 320 -22.60 6.19 -18.98
C VAL A 320 -23.87 6.54 -19.73
N GLU A 321 -23.89 6.25 -21.02
CA GLU A 321 -25.00 6.48 -21.93
C GLU A 321 -25.36 5.18 -22.63
N ASP A 322 -26.62 4.76 -22.56
CA ASP A 322 -27.17 3.56 -23.21
C ASP A 322 -26.34 2.27 -22.97
N GLY A 323 -25.76 2.16 -21.78
CA GLY A 323 -24.92 1.01 -21.40
C GLY A 323 -23.48 1.06 -21.94
N TYR A 324 -22.99 2.23 -22.37
CA TYR A 324 -21.62 2.43 -22.84
C TYR A 324 -20.94 3.60 -22.11
N LEU A 325 -19.63 3.52 -21.98
CA LEU A 325 -18.78 4.63 -21.52
C LEU A 325 -18.49 5.58 -22.69
N SER A 326 -18.87 6.83 -22.51
CA SER A 326 -18.70 7.89 -23.52
C SER A 326 -17.88 9.06 -22.98
N ALA A 327 -17.07 9.67 -23.84
CA ALA A 327 -16.35 10.89 -23.49
C ALA A 327 -17.31 12.03 -23.13
N LEU A 328 -16.96 12.81 -22.13
CA LEU A 328 -17.81 13.92 -21.66
C LEU A 328 -18.06 14.97 -22.76
N ARG A 329 -19.32 15.30 -22.94
CA ARG A 329 -19.80 16.44 -23.74
C ARG A 329 -20.25 17.54 -22.78
N THR A 330 -19.50 18.63 -22.76
CA THR A 330 -19.64 19.72 -21.76
C THR A 330 -21.06 20.29 -21.63
N ASN A 331 -21.86 20.23 -22.69
CA ASN A 331 -23.22 20.84 -22.74
C ASN A 331 -24.34 19.91 -22.23
N LEU A 332 -24.05 18.64 -21.92
CA LEU A 332 -25.06 17.63 -21.57
C LEU A 332 -24.63 16.78 -20.38
N MET A 333 -23.94 17.37 -19.40
CA MET A 333 -23.41 16.64 -18.26
C MET A 333 -24.51 16.29 -17.25
N ASN A 334 -24.76 14.99 -17.07
CA ASN A 334 -25.58 14.47 -15.96
C ASN A 334 -24.62 13.86 -14.91
N LYS A 335 -24.52 14.51 -13.75
CA LYS A 335 -23.60 14.10 -12.66
C LYS A 335 -23.82 12.67 -12.16
N GLU A 336 -25.08 12.19 -12.17
CA GLU A 336 -25.43 10.84 -11.70
C GLU A 336 -24.94 9.73 -12.65
N LYS A 337 -24.59 10.07 -13.88
CA LYS A 337 -24.08 9.14 -14.89
C LYS A 337 -22.56 9.19 -15.05
N LEU A 338 -21.87 10.00 -14.26
CA LEU A 338 -20.41 10.12 -14.37
C LEU A 338 -19.69 9.04 -13.59
N VAL A 339 -18.63 8.53 -14.19
CA VAL A 339 -17.74 7.50 -13.65
C VAL A 339 -16.30 7.93 -13.82
N ILE A 340 -15.50 7.85 -12.78
CA ILE A 340 -14.06 8.16 -12.83
C ILE A 340 -13.32 6.96 -13.43
N THR A 341 -12.79 7.12 -14.63
CA THR A 341 -12.12 6.05 -15.39
C THR A 341 -10.70 6.39 -15.80
N PHE A 342 -10.36 7.66 -15.93
CA PHE A 342 -9.12 8.17 -16.53
C PHE A 342 -8.87 7.69 -17.98
N ASP A 343 -9.82 7.04 -18.63
CA ASP A 343 -9.61 6.46 -19.96
C ASP A 343 -9.25 7.52 -21.01
N GLU A 344 -9.83 8.71 -20.91
CA GLU A 344 -9.50 9.79 -21.85
C GLU A 344 -8.12 10.38 -21.59
N LEU A 345 -7.63 10.39 -20.35
CA LEU A 345 -6.23 10.72 -20.02
C LEU A 345 -5.28 9.71 -20.66
N LEU A 346 -5.55 8.41 -20.48
CA LEU A 346 -4.74 7.32 -20.98
C LEU A 346 -4.73 7.24 -22.52
N ARG A 347 -5.84 7.60 -23.16
CA ARG A 347 -6.02 7.53 -24.63
C ARG A 347 -5.48 8.74 -25.36
N ARG A 348 -5.63 9.95 -24.80
CA ARG A 348 -5.38 11.21 -25.51
C ARG A 348 -4.10 11.92 -25.14
N THR A 349 -3.35 11.39 -24.18
CA THR A 349 -2.09 11.99 -23.73
C THR A 349 -0.96 10.96 -23.76
N ASN A 350 0.27 11.44 -23.62
CA ASN A 350 1.44 10.57 -23.53
C ASN A 350 1.68 10.06 -22.10
N PHE A 351 0.72 10.24 -21.17
CA PHE A 351 0.92 9.93 -19.75
C PHE A 351 1.31 8.47 -19.51
N ALA A 352 0.54 7.51 -20.06
CA ALA A 352 0.81 6.08 -19.85
C ALA A 352 2.18 5.66 -20.41
N GLU A 353 2.53 6.16 -21.59
CA GLU A 353 3.81 5.88 -22.23
C GLU A 353 4.98 6.50 -21.46
N ASN A 354 4.86 7.76 -21.03
CA ASN A 354 5.87 8.44 -20.23
C ASN A 354 6.09 7.75 -18.89
N MET A 355 5.01 7.30 -18.22
CA MET A 355 5.12 6.53 -16.97
C MET A 355 5.80 5.19 -17.18
N LYS A 356 5.39 4.41 -18.20
CA LYS A 356 6.02 3.14 -18.55
C LYS A 356 7.53 3.30 -18.76
N ASN A 357 7.91 4.23 -19.62
CA ASN A 357 9.31 4.47 -19.97
C ASN A 357 10.13 4.98 -18.76
N ALA A 358 9.56 5.86 -17.95
CA ALA A 358 10.22 6.35 -16.74
C ALA A 358 10.46 5.23 -15.72
N LEU A 359 9.45 4.38 -15.47
CA LEU A 359 9.57 3.23 -14.57
C LEU A 359 10.64 2.23 -15.06
N GLN A 360 10.69 1.94 -16.35
CA GLN A 360 11.72 1.07 -16.94
C GLN A 360 13.12 1.66 -16.82
N ILE A 361 13.27 2.97 -17.03
CA ILE A 361 14.55 3.67 -16.83
C ILE A 361 14.97 3.59 -15.36
N LEU A 362 14.06 3.86 -14.44
CA LEU A 362 14.35 3.78 -13.01
C LEU A 362 14.75 2.36 -12.61
N GLU A 363 13.99 1.33 -12.97
CA GLU A 363 14.30 -0.07 -12.70
C GLU A 363 15.70 -0.44 -13.20
N LYS A 364 16.02 -0.09 -14.45
CA LYS A 364 17.33 -0.36 -15.06
C LYS A 364 18.50 0.20 -14.23
N TYR A 365 18.35 1.42 -13.72
CA TYR A 365 19.44 2.11 -13.04
C TYR A 365 19.44 1.92 -11.52
N TYR A 366 18.29 1.60 -10.91
CA TYR A 366 18.21 1.07 -9.55
C TYR A 366 18.71 -0.38 -9.47
N LYS A 367 18.71 -1.11 -10.60
CA LYS A 367 19.01 -2.56 -10.69
C LYS A 367 18.07 -3.42 -9.86
N SER A 368 16.87 -2.95 -9.65
CA SER A 368 15.79 -3.59 -8.92
C SER A 368 14.48 -3.02 -9.41
N PRO A 369 13.39 -3.77 -9.42
CA PRO A 369 12.05 -3.22 -9.59
C PRO A 369 11.84 -2.03 -8.65
N VAL A 370 11.08 -1.04 -9.09
CA VAL A 370 10.81 0.17 -8.30
C VAL A 370 9.31 0.44 -8.22
N ASP A 371 8.90 1.04 -7.11
CA ASP A 371 7.63 1.73 -7.01
C ASP A 371 7.82 3.24 -6.84
N THR A 372 6.83 3.99 -7.27
CA THR A 372 6.86 5.46 -7.27
C THR A 372 5.52 6.02 -6.85
N GLU A 373 5.52 7.08 -6.06
CA GLU A 373 4.34 7.92 -5.84
C GLU A 373 4.44 9.15 -6.73
N PHE A 374 3.32 9.56 -7.31
CA PHE A 374 3.28 10.70 -8.20
C PHE A 374 1.96 11.47 -8.13
N ALA A 375 2.02 12.74 -8.52
CA ALA A 375 0.85 13.57 -8.82
C ALA A 375 0.89 14.04 -10.27
N ILE A 376 -0.26 14.28 -10.87
CA ILE A 376 -0.37 14.73 -12.26
C ILE A 376 -1.10 16.05 -12.39
N LYS A 377 -0.63 16.83 -13.34
CA LYS A 377 -1.25 18.07 -13.79
C LYS A 377 -1.41 18.04 -15.30
N ILE A 378 -2.64 18.14 -15.78
CA ILE A 378 -2.96 18.24 -17.21
C ILE A 378 -2.79 19.69 -17.63
N LEU A 379 -1.79 19.95 -18.46
CA LEU A 379 -1.48 21.27 -18.98
C LEU A 379 -2.37 21.58 -20.18
N ASN A 380 -2.97 22.78 -20.20
CA ASN A 380 -3.87 23.20 -21.28
C ASN A 380 -4.98 22.17 -21.59
N PRO A 381 -5.86 21.82 -20.62
CA PRO A 381 -6.82 20.74 -20.76
C PRO A 381 -7.87 20.96 -21.87
N ARG A 382 -7.90 22.15 -22.48
CA ARG A 382 -8.75 22.47 -23.64
C ARG A 382 -8.07 22.20 -24.99
N ALA A 383 -6.78 21.89 -24.99
CA ALA A 383 -6.07 21.51 -26.22
C ALA A 383 -6.53 20.13 -26.74
N LEU A 384 -6.31 19.88 -28.03
CA LEU A 384 -6.62 18.59 -28.66
C LEU A 384 -5.77 17.45 -28.08
N LYS A 385 -4.50 17.73 -27.81
CA LYS A 385 -3.54 16.83 -27.15
C LYS A 385 -2.86 17.62 -26.04
N PRO A 386 -3.36 17.57 -24.82
CA PRO A 386 -2.73 18.28 -23.72
C PRO A 386 -1.48 17.52 -23.26
N ASN A 387 -0.51 18.26 -22.78
CA ASN A 387 0.64 17.69 -22.11
C ASN A 387 0.26 17.37 -20.65
N VAL A 388 0.91 16.35 -20.10
CA VAL A 388 0.76 15.97 -18.69
C VAL A 388 2.08 16.18 -17.99
N GLU A 389 2.07 16.96 -16.94
CA GLU A 389 3.18 17.14 -16.04
C GLU A 389 3.05 16.13 -14.90
N ILE A 390 4.12 15.40 -14.60
CA ILE A 390 4.17 14.35 -13.61
C ILE A 390 5.13 14.78 -12.51
N THR A 391 4.63 14.97 -11.31
CA THR A 391 5.45 15.27 -10.15
C THR A 391 5.77 14.00 -9.40
N LEU A 392 7.04 13.61 -9.39
CA LEU A 392 7.54 12.45 -8.65
C LEU A 392 7.66 12.79 -7.17
N LEU A 393 6.86 12.14 -6.33
CA LEU A 393 6.78 12.38 -4.88
C LEU A 393 7.68 11.46 -4.08
N GLN A 394 7.84 10.22 -4.55
CA GLN A 394 8.67 9.18 -3.92
C GLN A 394 9.13 8.17 -4.97
N CYS A 395 10.27 7.53 -4.75
CA CYS A 395 10.72 6.35 -5.49
C CYS A 395 11.55 5.46 -4.58
N ARG A 396 11.25 4.16 -4.60
CA ARG A 396 11.95 3.15 -3.79
C ARG A 396 12.04 1.82 -4.54
N PRO A 397 12.90 0.90 -4.10
CA PRO A 397 12.85 -0.48 -4.56
C PRO A 397 11.49 -1.09 -4.27
N GLN A 398 10.90 -1.76 -5.26
CA GLN A 398 9.62 -2.46 -5.11
C GLN A 398 9.84 -3.72 -4.26
N SER A 399 8.98 -3.90 -3.26
CA SER A 399 8.95 -5.13 -2.48
C SER A 399 8.43 -6.28 -3.34
N HIS A 400 9.06 -7.43 -3.23
CA HIS A 400 8.67 -8.65 -3.95
C HIS A 400 9.00 -9.88 -3.14
N ILE A 401 8.23 -10.93 -3.33
CA ILE A 401 8.52 -12.24 -2.75
C ILE A 401 9.68 -12.87 -3.54
N LYS A 402 10.65 -13.43 -2.83
CA LYS A 402 11.78 -14.10 -3.47
C LYS A 402 11.30 -15.35 -4.20
N GLU A 403 11.67 -15.47 -5.46
CA GLU A 403 11.34 -16.61 -6.31
C GLU A 403 12.46 -17.66 -6.18
N ASP A 404 12.44 -18.46 -5.10
CA ASP A 404 13.55 -19.37 -4.80
C ASP A 404 13.44 -20.74 -5.48
N SER A 405 12.31 -21.08 -6.15
CA SER A 405 12.10 -22.41 -6.73
C SER A 405 11.31 -22.36 -8.04
N PRO A 406 11.60 -23.26 -8.99
CA PRO A 406 10.74 -23.46 -10.15
C PRO A 406 9.35 -23.91 -9.70
N VAL A 407 8.32 -23.24 -10.22
CA VAL A 407 6.93 -23.55 -9.92
C VAL A 407 6.43 -24.53 -10.98
N HIS A 408 5.95 -25.70 -10.54
CA HIS A 408 5.30 -26.68 -11.39
C HIS A 408 3.94 -27.02 -10.82
N LEU A 409 2.88 -26.61 -11.53
CA LEU A 409 1.53 -27.08 -11.24
C LEU A 409 1.45 -28.57 -11.61
N PRO A 410 1.07 -29.46 -10.68
CA PRO A 410 0.82 -30.86 -11.00
C PRO A 410 -0.27 -30.98 -12.08
N GLU A 411 -0.07 -31.88 -13.06
CA GLU A 411 -0.99 -32.02 -14.20
C GLU A 411 -2.28 -32.77 -13.84
N ASN A 412 -2.24 -33.65 -12.81
CA ASN A 412 -3.36 -34.53 -12.45
C ASN A 412 -3.60 -34.47 -10.93
N ILE A 413 -4.27 -33.43 -10.47
CA ILE A 413 -4.78 -33.38 -9.08
C ILE A 413 -6.21 -33.88 -9.12
N ALA A 414 -6.57 -34.87 -8.28
CA ALA A 414 -7.95 -35.28 -8.14
C ALA A 414 -8.78 -34.11 -7.57
N GLU A 415 -9.98 -33.91 -8.12
CA GLU A 415 -10.84 -32.79 -7.69
C GLU A 415 -11.17 -32.86 -6.19
N GLU A 416 -11.31 -34.07 -5.65
CA GLU A 416 -11.54 -34.37 -4.22
C GLU A 416 -10.37 -34.00 -3.31
N ASP A 417 -9.16 -33.80 -3.86
CA ASP A 417 -7.97 -33.37 -3.13
C ASP A 417 -7.78 -31.87 -3.18
N ILE A 418 -8.53 -31.15 -4.02
CA ILE A 418 -8.41 -29.69 -4.12
C ILE A 418 -9.16 -29.02 -2.96
N ILE A 419 -8.43 -28.20 -2.19
CA ILE A 419 -9.01 -27.40 -1.12
C ILE A 419 -9.56 -26.08 -1.68
N PHE A 420 -8.78 -25.41 -2.53
CA PHE A 420 -9.27 -24.28 -3.34
C PHE A 420 -8.42 -24.07 -4.60
N SER A 421 -9.01 -23.41 -5.58
CA SER A 421 -8.27 -22.92 -6.75
C SER A 421 -8.71 -21.51 -7.14
N THR A 422 -7.81 -20.76 -7.81
CA THR A 422 -8.12 -19.45 -8.38
C THR A 422 -7.32 -19.21 -9.64
N LYS A 423 -7.86 -18.37 -10.54
CA LYS A 423 -7.22 -17.97 -11.79
C LYS A 423 -6.94 -16.47 -11.85
N ARG A 424 -7.37 -15.71 -10.85
CA ARG A 424 -7.21 -14.25 -10.86
C ARG A 424 -6.03 -13.81 -10.00
N MET A 425 -5.21 -12.92 -10.57
CA MET A 425 -4.14 -12.22 -9.86
C MET A 425 -3.18 -13.15 -9.09
N VAL A 426 -2.79 -14.23 -9.73
CA VAL A 426 -1.95 -15.26 -9.12
C VAL A 426 -0.49 -14.77 -9.06
N PRO A 427 0.13 -14.73 -7.88
CA PRO A 427 1.58 -14.52 -7.75
C PRO A 427 2.33 -15.77 -8.20
N ARG A 428 3.66 -15.70 -8.26
CA ARG A 428 4.52 -16.86 -8.52
C ARG A 428 5.10 -17.37 -7.22
N GLY A 429 4.92 -18.66 -6.93
CA GLY A 429 5.51 -19.29 -5.75
C GLY A 429 4.88 -20.62 -5.37
N SER A 430 5.42 -21.21 -4.31
CA SER A 430 4.90 -22.43 -3.73
C SER A 430 5.06 -22.41 -2.21
N ILE A 431 4.08 -22.91 -1.51
CA ILE A 431 4.14 -23.15 -0.07
C ILE A 431 3.95 -24.66 0.13
N PRO A 432 5.04 -25.40 0.35
CA PRO A 432 4.94 -26.80 0.70
C PRO A 432 4.52 -26.91 2.17
N ARG A 433 3.76 -27.95 2.48
CA ARG A 433 3.39 -28.35 3.84
C ARG A 433 2.71 -27.24 4.65
N ILE A 434 1.43 -27.08 4.45
CA ILE A 434 0.56 -26.25 5.28
C ILE A 434 -0.20 -27.21 6.20
N ASP A 435 0.01 -27.06 7.50
CA ASP A 435 -0.55 -27.94 8.53
C ASP A 435 -1.84 -27.35 9.13
N TYR A 436 -1.98 -26.01 9.12
CA TYR A 436 -3.14 -25.30 9.66
C TYR A 436 -3.70 -24.26 8.70
N VAL A 437 -5.01 -24.06 8.78
CA VAL A 437 -5.71 -22.95 8.10
C VAL A 437 -6.48 -22.14 9.14
N LEU A 438 -6.10 -20.86 9.31
CA LEU A 438 -6.88 -19.91 10.06
C LEU A 438 -7.99 -19.39 9.14
N PHE A 439 -9.23 -19.70 9.47
CA PHE A 439 -10.37 -19.36 8.64
C PHE A 439 -11.33 -18.40 9.35
N VAL A 440 -11.57 -17.25 8.72
CA VAL A 440 -12.65 -16.35 9.09
C VAL A 440 -13.81 -16.56 8.12
N SER A 441 -14.93 -17.03 8.63
CA SER A 441 -16.10 -17.29 7.77
C SER A 441 -16.83 -15.99 7.38
N PRO A 442 -17.67 -16.00 6.33
CA PRO A 442 -18.50 -14.84 5.96
C PRO A 442 -19.47 -14.37 7.04
N ALA A 443 -19.72 -15.17 8.08
CA ALA A 443 -20.47 -14.78 9.27
C ALA A 443 -19.86 -13.55 9.99
N TYR A 444 -18.60 -13.21 9.69
CA TYR A 444 -17.96 -11.97 10.12
C TYR A 444 -18.80 -10.72 9.82
N PHE A 445 -19.42 -10.64 8.65
CA PHE A 445 -20.24 -9.48 8.26
C PHE A 445 -21.55 -9.35 9.06
N SER A 446 -21.95 -10.41 9.79
CA SER A 446 -23.09 -10.37 10.70
C SER A 446 -22.74 -9.84 12.10
N ILE A 447 -21.45 -9.53 12.36
CA ILE A 447 -21.04 -8.93 13.63
C ILE A 447 -21.36 -7.43 13.57
N GLU A 448 -22.35 -7.00 14.36
CA GLU A 448 -22.76 -5.58 14.44
C GLU A 448 -21.87 -4.78 15.40
N SER A 449 -21.38 -5.43 16.46
CA SER A 449 -20.63 -4.78 17.54
C SER A 449 -19.16 -4.55 17.17
N GLN A 450 -18.71 -3.29 17.20
CA GLN A 450 -17.28 -2.96 17.04
C GLN A 450 -16.40 -3.62 18.11
N ALA A 451 -16.93 -3.79 19.33
CA ALA A 451 -16.21 -4.46 20.41
C ALA A 451 -15.97 -5.95 20.11
N GLU A 452 -16.90 -6.63 19.44
CA GLU A 452 -16.71 -8.03 19.02
C GLU A 452 -15.73 -8.13 17.84
N ARG A 453 -15.78 -7.19 16.89
CA ARG A 453 -14.80 -7.11 15.80
C ARG A 453 -13.38 -6.90 16.33
N ASN A 454 -13.20 -6.02 17.33
CA ASN A 454 -11.91 -5.81 17.99
C ASN A 454 -11.44 -7.06 18.76
N LYS A 455 -12.36 -7.86 19.33
CA LYS A 455 -12.01 -9.14 19.94
C LYS A 455 -11.54 -10.17 18.91
N LEU A 456 -12.15 -10.18 17.72
CA LEU A 456 -11.74 -11.03 16.61
C LEU A 456 -10.31 -10.70 16.19
N GLU A 457 -10.01 -9.42 15.94
CA GLU A 457 -8.68 -8.92 15.61
C GLU A 457 -7.62 -9.40 16.63
N ARG A 458 -7.88 -9.17 17.92
CA ARG A 458 -7.00 -9.65 18.99
C ARG A 458 -6.83 -11.16 19.00
N SER A 459 -7.90 -11.91 18.74
CA SER A 459 -7.83 -13.37 18.70
C SER A 459 -7.00 -13.88 17.51
N ILE A 460 -7.08 -13.20 16.36
CA ILE A 460 -6.22 -13.49 15.19
C ILE A 460 -4.76 -13.21 15.55
N GLY A 461 -4.45 -12.05 16.15
CA GLY A 461 -3.09 -11.71 16.57
C GLY A 461 -2.51 -12.70 17.60
N LEU A 462 -3.32 -13.13 18.57
CA LEU A 462 -2.91 -14.15 19.54
C LEU A 462 -2.63 -15.51 18.89
N LEU A 463 -3.46 -15.94 17.95
CA LEU A 463 -3.24 -17.16 17.18
C LEU A 463 -1.96 -17.06 16.34
N ASN A 464 -1.77 -15.94 15.62
CA ASN A 464 -0.59 -15.69 14.85
C ASN A 464 0.70 -15.79 15.69
N ALA A 465 0.69 -15.23 16.89
CA ALA A 465 1.83 -15.30 17.79
C ALA A 465 2.11 -16.74 18.27
N LYS A 466 1.06 -17.51 18.55
CA LYS A 466 1.20 -18.90 19.03
C LYS A 466 1.56 -19.89 17.93
N LEU A 467 1.17 -19.61 16.67
CA LEU A 467 1.48 -20.41 15.50
C LEU A 467 2.85 -20.06 14.88
N GLU A 468 3.76 -19.43 15.63
CA GLU A 468 5.08 -18.99 15.13
C GLU A 468 5.90 -20.13 14.52
N ASP A 469 5.83 -21.31 15.10
CA ASP A 469 6.58 -22.51 14.65
C ASP A 469 5.77 -23.38 13.67
N GLU A 470 4.53 -23.00 13.36
CA GLU A 470 3.64 -23.76 12.50
C GLU A 470 3.56 -23.20 11.08
N ASN A 471 3.34 -24.07 10.10
CA ASN A 471 3.07 -23.65 8.74
C ASN A 471 1.56 -23.47 8.55
N TYR A 472 1.09 -22.24 8.48
CA TYR A 472 -0.31 -21.96 8.29
C TYR A 472 -0.57 -20.85 7.27
N ILE A 473 -1.80 -20.84 6.74
CA ILE A 473 -2.34 -19.78 5.90
C ILE A 473 -3.58 -19.18 6.54
N ALA A 474 -3.83 -17.90 6.25
CA ALA A 474 -5.05 -17.22 6.66
C ALA A 474 -6.00 -17.08 5.47
N VAL A 475 -7.27 -17.44 5.65
CA VAL A 475 -8.33 -17.38 4.64
C VAL A 475 -9.54 -16.68 5.21
N GLY A 476 -10.12 -15.73 4.48
CA GLY A 476 -11.34 -15.09 4.98
C GLY A 476 -11.92 -14.03 4.05
N PRO A 477 -13.10 -13.49 4.41
CA PRO A 477 -13.92 -12.70 3.53
C PRO A 477 -13.44 -11.27 3.37
N GLY A 478 -13.58 -10.75 2.16
CA GLY A 478 -13.34 -9.36 1.83
C GLY A 478 -11.87 -8.95 1.87
N ARG A 479 -11.65 -7.66 2.02
CA ARG A 479 -10.31 -7.04 2.08
C ARG A 479 -9.80 -7.02 3.52
N TRP A 480 -8.71 -7.70 3.78
CA TRP A 480 -8.04 -7.65 5.07
C TRP A 480 -7.20 -6.37 5.20
N GLY A 481 -6.98 -5.89 6.41
CA GLY A 481 -6.26 -4.64 6.65
C GLY A 481 -7.04 -3.36 6.23
N THR A 482 -8.33 -3.48 5.94
CA THR A 482 -9.21 -2.34 5.63
C THR A 482 -9.58 -1.57 6.89
N SER A 483 -9.70 -0.24 6.78
CA SER A 483 -10.25 0.60 7.85
C SER A 483 -11.78 0.51 7.96
N SER A 484 -12.46 -0.09 6.95
CA SER A 484 -13.90 -0.27 6.92
C SER A 484 -14.29 -1.72 7.18
N PRO A 485 -14.89 -2.03 8.34
CA PRO A 485 -15.27 -3.40 8.70
C PRO A 485 -16.32 -4.04 7.78
N ASP A 486 -16.99 -3.25 6.96
CA ASP A 486 -18.00 -3.73 6.00
C ASP A 486 -17.35 -4.27 4.70
N LEU A 487 -16.05 -4.04 4.51
CA LEU A 487 -15.32 -4.52 3.35
C LEU A 487 -14.52 -5.79 3.59
N GLY A 488 -14.22 -6.12 4.83
CA GLY A 488 -13.42 -7.29 5.18
C GLY A 488 -12.92 -7.26 6.61
N VAL A 489 -12.09 -8.23 6.94
CA VAL A 489 -11.54 -8.39 8.28
C VAL A 489 -10.55 -7.27 8.58
N HIS A 490 -10.80 -6.50 9.64
CA HIS A 490 -9.89 -5.44 10.06
C HIS A 490 -8.73 -6.04 10.86
N ILE A 491 -7.53 -6.02 10.28
CA ILE A 491 -6.27 -6.44 10.92
C ILE A 491 -5.12 -5.56 10.46
N GLY A 492 -4.06 -5.51 11.26
CA GLY A 492 -2.77 -4.95 10.91
C GLY A 492 -1.74 -6.02 10.55
N TYR A 493 -0.56 -5.59 10.11
CA TYR A 493 0.57 -6.49 9.88
C TYR A 493 0.95 -7.27 11.15
N ALA A 494 0.89 -6.63 12.32
CA ALA A 494 1.18 -7.24 13.61
C ALA A 494 0.33 -8.48 13.92
N ASP A 495 -0.85 -8.60 13.30
CA ASP A 495 -1.79 -9.68 13.59
C ASP A 495 -1.59 -10.92 12.73
N ILE A 496 -0.77 -10.86 11.66
CA ILE A 496 -0.63 -11.96 10.67
C ILE A 496 0.79 -12.20 10.16
N TYR A 497 1.83 -11.65 10.78
CA TYR A 497 3.21 -11.70 10.26
C TYR A 497 3.81 -13.13 10.17
N ASN A 498 3.23 -14.14 10.80
CA ASN A 498 3.70 -15.52 10.73
C ASN A 498 2.95 -16.36 9.66
N THR A 499 1.84 -15.86 9.11
CA THR A 499 1.13 -16.59 8.04
C THR A 499 1.99 -16.71 6.78
N ARG A 500 1.84 -17.80 6.03
CA ARG A 500 2.55 -17.98 4.75
C ARG A 500 1.81 -17.40 3.56
N ALA A 501 0.49 -17.37 3.64
CA ALA A 501 -0.36 -16.72 2.65
C ALA A 501 -1.59 -16.10 3.30
N LEU A 502 -2.08 -15.01 2.72
CA LEU A 502 -3.37 -14.40 3.01
C LEU A 502 -4.28 -14.56 1.80
N VAL A 503 -5.37 -15.27 1.98
CA VAL A 503 -6.35 -15.58 0.93
C VAL A 503 -7.63 -14.82 1.18
N GLU A 504 -7.93 -13.85 0.34
CA GLU A 504 -9.11 -12.98 0.43
C GLU A 504 -10.25 -13.55 -0.43
N LEU A 505 -11.38 -13.86 0.21
CA LEU A 505 -12.57 -14.38 -0.45
C LEU A 505 -13.51 -13.25 -0.87
N SER A 506 -14.03 -13.30 -2.08
CA SER A 506 -15.05 -12.40 -2.60
C SER A 506 -16.08 -13.14 -3.44
N GLY A 507 -17.26 -12.55 -3.62
CA GLY A 507 -18.34 -13.15 -4.39
C GLY A 507 -19.71 -12.99 -3.72
N GLU A 508 -20.74 -13.57 -4.34
CA GLU A 508 -22.10 -13.52 -3.83
C GLU A 508 -22.18 -14.23 -2.47
N GLY A 509 -22.69 -13.54 -1.44
CA GLY A 509 -22.79 -14.07 -0.07
C GLY A 509 -21.54 -13.91 0.80
N VAL A 510 -20.40 -13.44 0.27
CA VAL A 510 -19.13 -13.36 0.99
C VAL A 510 -18.67 -11.90 1.23
N GLY A 511 -19.49 -10.94 0.82
CA GLY A 511 -19.17 -9.50 0.90
C GLY A 511 -18.96 -8.87 -0.48
N THR A 512 -19.03 -7.56 -0.52
CA THR A 512 -19.05 -6.78 -1.77
C THR A 512 -17.68 -6.33 -2.27
N ALA A 513 -16.59 -6.80 -1.67
CA ALA A 513 -15.25 -6.39 -2.09
C ALA A 513 -14.82 -7.13 -3.37
N PRO A 514 -14.75 -6.42 -4.50
CA PRO A 514 -14.46 -7.03 -5.80
C PRO A 514 -12.97 -7.22 -6.05
N GLU A 515 -12.14 -6.58 -5.26
CA GLU A 515 -10.69 -6.59 -5.39
C GLU A 515 -10.06 -7.03 -4.08
N PRO A 516 -9.09 -7.93 -4.12
CA PRO A 516 -8.17 -8.13 -3.01
C PRO A 516 -7.42 -6.83 -2.65
N SER A 517 -6.76 -6.83 -1.50
CA SER A 517 -6.00 -5.69 -0.95
C SER A 517 -4.78 -5.24 -1.79
N PHE A 518 -4.71 -5.62 -3.04
CA PHE A 518 -3.56 -5.41 -3.93
C PHE A 518 -3.17 -3.93 -4.11
N GLY A 519 -1.87 -3.67 -4.01
CA GLY A 519 -1.26 -2.36 -4.26
C GLY A 519 -1.45 -1.34 -3.15
N THR A 520 -1.94 -1.72 -1.99
CA THR A 520 -2.01 -0.90 -0.77
C THR A 520 -0.73 -1.03 0.05
N HIS A 521 -0.57 -0.18 1.06
CA HIS A 521 0.53 -0.32 2.03
C HIS A 521 0.48 -1.68 2.74
N PHE A 522 -0.71 -2.13 3.12
CA PHE A 522 -0.90 -3.46 3.72
C PHE A 522 -0.40 -4.59 2.81
N PHE A 523 -0.72 -4.52 1.51
CA PHE A 523 -0.19 -5.47 0.55
C PHE A 523 1.34 -5.42 0.44
N GLN A 524 1.93 -4.23 0.49
CA GLN A 524 3.39 -4.09 0.50
C GLN A 524 4.00 -4.74 1.74
N ASP A 525 3.35 -4.61 2.89
CA ASP A 525 3.77 -5.28 4.12
C ASP A 525 3.77 -6.80 3.97
N LEU A 526 2.74 -7.38 3.33
CA LEU A 526 2.69 -8.82 3.04
C LEU A 526 3.87 -9.25 2.16
N MET A 527 4.12 -8.50 1.08
CA MET A 527 5.23 -8.81 0.15
C MET A 527 6.59 -8.75 0.83
N GLU A 528 6.80 -7.78 1.73
CA GLU A 528 8.03 -7.64 2.51
C GLU A 528 8.22 -8.76 3.52
N ALA A 529 7.12 -9.21 4.13
CA ALA A 529 7.12 -10.33 5.06
C ALA A 529 7.20 -11.70 4.34
N GLN A 530 7.27 -11.73 3.01
CA GLN A 530 7.23 -12.95 2.19
C GLN A 530 5.92 -13.74 2.37
N ILE A 531 4.81 -13.02 2.62
CA ILE A 531 3.45 -13.58 2.72
C ILE A 531 2.80 -13.48 1.35
N TYR A 532 2.35 -14.61 0.80
CA TYR A 532 1.69 -14.64 -0.51
C TYR A 532 0.25 -14.13 -0.41
N PRO A 533 -0.11 -13.04 -1.10
CA PRO A 533 -1.49 -12.60 -1.20
C PRO A 533 -2.21 -13.32 -2.33
N LEU A 534 -3.42 -13.80 -2.07
CA LEU A 534 -4.29 -14.44 -3.06
C LEU A 534 -5.71 -13.90 -2.95
N GLY A 535 -6.42 -13.86 -4.09
CA GLY A 535 -7.85 -13.59 -4.14
C GLY A 535 -8.60 -14.78 -4.74
N ILE A 536 -9.70 -15.17 -4.11
CA ILE A 536 -10.63 -16.17 -4.62
C ILE A 536 -11.98 -15.50 -4.86
N TYR A 537 -12.46 -15.60 -6.10
CA TYR A 537 -13.78 -15.09 -6.49
C TYR A 537 -14.74 -16.28 -6.56
N LEU A 538 -15.51 -16.47 -5.48
CA LEU A 538 -16.53 -17.53 -5.41
C LEU A 538 -17.62 -17.22 -6.44
N GLY A 539 -17.88 -18.17 -7.35
CA GLY A 539 -18.83 -18.00 -8.45
C GLY A 539 -18.19 -17.81 -9.82
N ASP A 540 -16.87 -17.67 -9.93
CA ASP A 540 -16.18 -17.84 -11.21
C ASP A 540 -16.27 -19.32 -11.66
N GLU A 541 -16.52 -19.58 -12.94
CA GLU A 541 -16.81 -20.93 -13.48
C GLU A 541 -15.71 -21.98 -13.23
N ASP A 542 -14.47 -21.54 -13.01
CA ASP A 542 -13.30 -22.42 -12.85
C ASP A 542 -12.67 -22.36 -11.45
N VAL A 543 -13.38 -21.80 -10.48
CA VAL A 543 -12.93 -21.72 -9.09
C VAL A 543 -13.51 -22.89 -8.31
N LEU A 544 -12.63 -23.64 -7.66
CA LEU A 544 -13.00 -24.67 -6.70
C LEU A 544 -12.78 -24.16 -5.29
N PHE A 545 -13.72 -24.43 -4.41
CA PHE A 545 -13.63 -24.12 -2.98
C PHE A 545 -14.31 -25.23 -2.19
N ASN A 546 -13.56 -25.92 -1.34
CA ASN A 546 -14.03 -27.08 -0.60
C ASN A 546 -14.76 -26.65 0.68
N ASP A 547 -16.06 -26.39 0.59
CA ASP A 547 -16.88 -25.97 1.72
C ASP A 547 -16.81 -26.94 2.91
N ALA A 548 -16.77 -28.26 2.66
CA ALA A 548 -16.68 -29.25 3.72
C ALA A 548 -15.37 -29.11 4.53
N PHE A 549 -14.25 -28.83 3.86
CA PHE A 549 -12.99 -28.57 4.55
C PHE A 549 -13.10 -27.36 5.49
N PHE A 550 -13.64 -26.25 5.00
CA PHE A 550 -13.70 -25.01 5.77
C PHE A 550 -14.77 -24.99 6.86
N HIS A 551 -15.88 -25.70 6.68
CA HIS A 551 -17.03 -25.59 7.59
C HIS A 551 -17.26 -26.82 8.47
N ASP A 552 -16.95 -28.03 7.99
CA ASP A 552 -17.27 -29.29 8.67
C ASP A 552 -16.09 -29.88 9.47
N THR A 553 -14.84 -29.55 9.12
CA THR A 553 -13.64 -29.99 9.86
C THR A 553 -13.68 -29.45 11.31
N PRO A 554 -13.21 -30.18 12.32
CA PRO A 554 -13.16 -29.71 13.69
C PRO A 554 -12.45 -28.34 13.86
N ASN A 555 -12.97 -27.50 14.74
CA ASN A 555 -12.36 -26.19 15.06
C ASN A 555 -11.40 -26.35 16.24
N ARG A 556 -10.11 -26.21 16.02
CA ARG A 556 -9.03 -26.31 17.02
C ARG A 556 -8.72 -25.00 17.74
N LEU A 557 -9.53 -23.98 17.57
CA LEU A 557 -9.32 -22.64 18.16
C LEU A 557 -9.05 -22.69 19.69
N GLU A 558 -9.81 -23.51 20.40
CA GLU A 558 -9.72 -23.62 21.87
C GLU A 558 -8.46 -24.33 22.36
N ASP A 559 -7.83 -25.14 21.53
CA ASP A 559 -6.60 -25.83 21.88
C ASP A 559 -5.43 -24.83 21.97
N TRP A 560 -5.56 -23.68 21.32
CA TRP A 560 -4.51 -22.67 21.21
C TRP A 560 -4.77 -21.40 22.00
N ILE A 561 -6.02 -20.90 22.00
CA ILE A 561 -6.38 -19.65 22.69
C ILE A 561 -7.72 -19.80 23.42
N ASN A 562 -7.87 -19.02 24.49
CA ASN A 562 -9.16 -18.90 25.18
C ASN A 562 -10.00 -17.81 24.47
N ALA A 563 -10.59 -18.17 23.33
CA ALA A 563 -11.41 -17.25 22.56
C ALA A 563 -12.81 -17.06 23.14
N ASP A 564 -13.37 -15.85 22.94
CA ASP A 564 -14.77 -15.57 23.29
C ASP A 564 -15.71 -16.51 22.51
N LYS A 565 -16.70 -17.08 23.20
CA LYS A 565 -17.66 -18.02 22.59
C LYS A 565 -18.43 -17.41 21.42
N SER A 566 -18.63 -16.08 21.40
CA SER A 566 -19.30 -15.38 20.30
C SER A 566 -18.51 -15.48 18.99
N LEU A 567 -17.18 -15.57 19.06
CA LEU A 567 -16.31 -15.60 17.88
C LEU A 567 -16.25 -16.97 17.18
N ARG A 568 -16.64 -18.06 17.85
CA ARG A 568 -16.57 -19.43 17.31
C ARG A 568 -17.39 -19.64 16.03
N LYS A 569 -18.38 -18.79 15.80
CA LYS A 569 -19.22 -18.82 14.60
C LYS A 569 -18.48 -18.34 13.35
N CYS A 570 -17.52 -17.42 13.55
CA CYS A 570 -16.80 -16.81 12.43
C CYS A 570 -15.30 -17.09 12.42
N LEU A 571 -14.67 -17.43 13.56
CA LEU A 571 -13.23 -17.71 13.63
C LEU A 571 -12.97 -19.20 13.88
N ARG A 572 -12.19 -19.82 13.02
CA ARG A 572 -11.83 -21.24 13.09
C ARG A 572 -10.34 -21.41 12.86
N LEU A 573 -9.74 -22.33 13.59
CA LEU A 573 -8.42 -22.88 13.30
C LEU A 573 -8.61 -24.34 12.88
N ILE A 574 -8.30 -24.65 11.65
CA ILE A 574 -8.49 -25.96 11.01
C ILE A 574 -7.14 -26.65 10.95
N ALA A 575 -6.99 -27.83 11.57
CA ALA A 575 -5.85 -28.70 11.34
C ALA A 575 -6.15 -29.59 10.12
N VAL A 576 -5.23 -29.65 9.17
CA VAL A 576 -5.40 -30.45 7.94
C VAL A 576 -5.51 -31.93 8.27
N GLU A 577 -4.78 -32.39 9.27
CA GLU A 577 -4.82 -33.76 9.82
C GLU A 577 -6.22 -34.20 10.27
N ASP A 578 -7.05 -33.27 10.80
CA ASP A 578 -8.42 -33.57 11.22
C ASP A 578 -9.38 -33.76 10.03
N TYR A 579 -9.06 -33.20 8.87
CA TYR A 579 -9.84 -33.40 7.65
C TYR A 579 -9.47 -34.72 6.98
N ARG A 580 -8.15 -34.97 6.84
CA ARG A 580 -7.64 -36.24 6.28
C ARG A 580 -6.31 -36.60 6.94
N SER A 581 -6.32 -37.69 7.73
CA SER A 581 -5.13 -38.13 8.48
C SER A 581 -3.98 -38.53 7.56
N GLY A 582 -2.76 -38.09 7.91
CA GLY A 582 -1.54 -38.31 7.12
C GLY A 582 -1.42 -37.41 5.89
N TYR A 583 -2.18 -36.30 5.83
CA TYR A 583 -2.10 -35.32 4.74
C TYR A 583 -1.81 -33.91 5.26
N TYR A 584 -1.18 -33.12 4.40
CA TYR A 584 -0.99 -31.67 4.54
C TYR A 584 -1.43 -30.97 3.25
N ILE A 585 -1.57 -29.64 3.27
CA ILE A 585 -1.87 -28.86 2.07
C ILE A 585 -0.58 -28.35 1.44
N THR A 586 -0.46 -28.50 0.11
CA THR A 586 0.53 -27.80 -0.71
C THR A 586 -0.20 -26.76 -1.56
N LEU A 587 0.27 -25.50 -1.51
CA LEU A 587 -0.23 -24.39 -2.34
C LEU A 587 0.79 -24.09 -3.42
N VAL A 588 0.40 -24.22 -4.68
CA VAL A 588 1.22 -23.91 -5.87
C VAL A 588 0.57 -22.77 -6.64
N MET A 589 1.35 -21.76 -6.98
CA MET A 589 0.91 -20.53 -7.64
C MET A 589 1.76 -20.29 -8.88
N ASP A 590 1.18 -20.41 -10.06
CA ASP A 590 1.83 -20.24 -11.36
C ASP A 590 1.27 -19.00 -12.06
N ASP A 591 2.03 -17.93 -12.07
CA ASP A 591 1.65 -16.65 -12.67
C ASP A 591 1.65 -16.69 -14.21
N GLU A 592 2.40 -17.60 -14.84
CA GLU A 592 2.40 -17.79 -16.29
C GLU A 592 1.13 -18.47 -16.77
N LYS A 593 0.68 -19.51 -16.03
CA LYS A 593 -0.58 -20.18 -16.29
C LYS A 593 -1.79 -19.46 -15.68
N ALA A 594 -1.54 -18.36 -14.93
CA ALA A 594 -2.54 -17.63 -14.15
C ALA A 594 -3.41 -18.58 -13.31
N ARG A 595 -2.80 -19.52 -12.60
CA ARG A 595 -3.51 -20.52 -11.81
C ARG A 595 -2.81 -20.78 -10.48
N ALA A 596 -3.57 -20.73 -9.37
CA ALA A 596 -3.14 -21.23 -8.08
C ALA A 596 -4.05 -22.38 -7.63
N VAL A 597 -3.46 -23.39 -7.00
CA VAL A 597 -4.17 -24.56 -6.47
C VAL A 597 -3.58 -24.93 -5.12
N ALA A 598 -4.44 -25.01 -4.10
CA ALA A 598 -4.15 -25.63 -2.82
C ALA A 598 -4.74 -27.03 -2.81
N TYR A 599 -3.93 -28.04 -2.58
CA TYR A 599 -4.34 -29.43 -2.66
C TYR A 599 -3.71 -30.28 -1.55
N LEU A 600 -4.37 -31.40 -1.22
CA LEU A 600 -3.88 -32.35 -0.23
C LEU A 600 -2.74 -33.19 -0.81
N GLU A 601 -1.67 -33.28 -0.06
CA GLU A 601 -0.51 -34.13 -0.37
C GLU A 601 -0.25 -35.07 0.81
N MET A 602 0.02 -36.34 0.52
CA MET A 602 0.25 -37.36 1.53
C MET A 602 1.64 -37.20 2.14
N GLU A 603 1.75 -37.28 3.45
CA GLU A 603 3.01 -37.33 4.16
C GLU A 603 3.76 -38.61 3.75
N LYS A 604 4.95 -38.45 3.18
CA LYS A 604 5.80 -39.61 2.84
C LYS A 604 6.39 -40.15 4.15
N GLU A 605 6.15 -41.41 4.46
CA GLU A 605 6.87 -42.08 5.54
C GLU A 605 8.39 -41.95 5.26
N GLU A 606 9.16 -41.46 6.23
CA GLU A 606 10.62 -41.48 6.19
C GLU A 606 11.08 -42.98 6.20
N GLY A 607 11.18 -43.62 5.04
CA GLY A 607 11.48 -45.05 4.97
C GLY A 607 11.93 -45.58 3.61
N GLU A 608 11.82 -44.83 2.52
CA GLU A 608 12.30 -45.27 1.19
C GLU A 608 13.35 -44.35 0.58
N GLU A 609 14.46 -44.09 1.27
CA GLU A 609 15.71 -43.84 0.57
C GLU A 609 16.16 -45.16 -0.08
N GLY A 610 15.71 -45.36 -1.32
CA GLY A 610 16.12 -46.46 -2.16
C GLY A 610 17.65 -46.53 -2.24
N GLN A 611 18.17 -47.64 -1.83
CA GLN A 611 19.48 -48.13 -2.23
C GLN A 611 19.66 -47.96 -3.74
N SER A 612 20.28 -46.86 -4.16
CA SER A 612 20.89 -46.79 -5.48
C SER A 612 22.22 -47.56 -5.37
N SER A 613 22.18 -48.81 -5.73
CA SER A 613 23.36 -49.61 -6.07
C SER A 613 24.20 -48.85 -7.07
N SER A 614 25.42 -48.47 -6.62
CA SER A 614 26.51 -48.08 -7.48
C SER A 614 26.96 -49.33 -8.27
N PRO A 615 27.11 -49.27 -9.58
CA PRO A 615 27.98 -50.15 -10.32
C PRO A 615 29.20 -49.37 -10.78
N PHE A 616 30.35 -49.73 -10.24
CA PHE A 616 31.71 -49.56 -10.76
C PHE A 616 32.14 -48.20 -11.27
#